data_4362a72b2e20298fdd74abd9ecd65c64
#
_entry.id   4362a72b2e20298fdd74abd9ecd65c64
#
_cell.length_a   1.000
_cell.length_b   1.000
_cell.length_c   1.000
_cell.angle_alpha   90.00
_cell.angle_beta   90.00
_cell.angle_gamma   90.00
#
_symmetry.space_group_name_H-M   'P 1'
#
loop_
_entity.id
_entity.type
_entity.pdbx_description
1 polymer ?
#
loop_
_entity_poly.entity_id
_entity_poly.type
_entity_poly.pdbx_seq_one_letter_code
_entity_poly.pdbx_strand_id
1 'polypeptide(L)'
;LEEQIELNTQPESLATFNKASGCNFTKEEAIEGLRKFLPTLKRWMPIRQQAEWVLEQCGYIILSTVSKNGYPRPVAIDLLRHTGISTLWMTTALSTEKVKHIRQNSKAGVCFVHEADSVTLTGKIEILTDTETRQCFWQDYMLHYFPQGVNDPDYCILCFHTEEAVLWIDRKFERIVL
;
A
#
# COMPACT_ATOMS: atom_id res chain seq x y z
N LEU A 1 -2.85 5.42 -10.05
CA LEU A 1 -2.19 6.39 -10.94
C LEU A 1 -2.21 5.92 -12.38
N GLU A 2 -1.67 4.74 -12.71
CA GLU A 2 -1.64 4.20 -14.08
C GLU A 2 -3.06 4.03 -14.63
N GLU A 3 -4.01 3.57 -13.84
CA GLU A 3 -5.42 3.45 -14.22
C GLU A 3 -6.05 4.81 -14.56
N GLN A 4 -5.73 5.87 -13.81
CA GLN A 4 -6.16 7.23 -14.11
C GLN A 4 -5.50 7.78 -15.38
N ILE A 5 -4.24 7.46 -15.61
CA ILE A 5 -3.54 7.81 -16.86
C ILE A 5 -4.21 7.09 -18.02
N GLU A 6 -4.49 5.81 -17.88
CA GLU A 6 -5.13 4.99 -18.90
C GLU A 6 -6.52 5.50 -19.26
N LEU A 7 -7.36 5.82 -18.26
CA LEU A 7 -8.69 6.41 -18.44
C LEU A 7 -8.63 7.76 -19.18
N ASN A 8 -7.71 8.64 -18.79
CA ASN A 8 -7.59 9.98 -19.39
C ASN A 8 -6.91 9.98 -20.77
N THR A 9 -6.23 8.89 -21.14
CA THR A 9 -5.60 8.73 -22.45
C THR A 9 -6.36 7.80 -23.40
N GLN A 10 -7.58 7.40 -23.06
CA GLN A 10 -8.48 6.74 -24.00
C GLN A 10 -8.72 7.63 -25.22
N PRO A 11 -8.88 7.06 -26.44
CA PRO A 11 -8.99 7.85 -27.68
C PRO A 11 -10.05 8.96 -27.61
N GLU A 12 -11.20 8.69 -27.02
CA GLU A 12 -12.31 9.64 -26.88
C GLU A 12 -11.98 10.79 -25.92
N SER A 13 -11.36 10.47 -24.78
CA SER A 13 -10.94 11.45 -23.78
C SER A 13 -9.86 12.37 -24.34
N LEU A 14 -8.87 11.79 -25.02
CA LEU A 14 -7.77 12.53 -25.64
C LEU A 14 -8.26 13.42 -26.78
N ALA A 15 -9.17 12.94 -27.63
CA ALA A 15 -9.78 13.72 -28.70
C ALA A 15 -10.58 14.91 -28.15
N THR A 16 -11.33 14.70 -27.07
CA THR A 16 -12.09 15.75 -26.39
C THR A 16 -11.15 16.81 -25.80
N PHE A 17 -10.08 16.38 -25.14
CA PHE A 17 -9.06 17.28 -24.59
C PHE A 17 -8.34 18.08 -25.67
N ASN A 18 -7.89 17.44 -26.74
CA ASN A 18 -7.21 18.08 -27.86
C ASN A 18 -8.11 19.13 -28.52
N LYS A 19 -9.39 18.80 -28.72
CA LYS A 19 -10.37 19.74 -29.27
C LYS A 19 -10.59 20.95 -28.36
N ALA A 20 -10.70 20.74 -27.05
CA ALA A 20 -10.94 21.81 -26.08
C ALA A 20 -9.71 22.70 -25.87
N SER A 21 -8.50 22.13 -25.90
CA SER A 21 -7.24 22.86 -25.68
C SER A 21 -6.64 23.48 -26.94
N GLY A 22 -7.10 23.10 -28.14
CA GLY A 22 -6.49 23.47 -29.40
C GLY A 22 -5.15 22.77 -29.67
N CYS A 23 -4.81 21.74 -28.92
CA CYS A 23 -3.59 20.95 -29.07
C CYS A 23 -3.83 19.68 -29.86
N ASN A 24 -2.76 19.02 -30.31
CA ASN A 24 -2.78 17.74 -31.01
C ASN A 24 -1.80 16.76 -30.37
N PHE A 25 -1.97 16.50 -29.06
CA PHE A 25 -1.14 15.52 -28.35
C PHE A 25 -1.41 14.12 -28.85
N THR A 26 -0.36 13.36 -29.08
CA THR A 26 -0.43 11.91 -29.22
C THR A 26 -0.72 11.26 -27.88
N LYS A 27 -1.08 9.98 -27.89
CA LYS A 27 -1.29 9.22 -26.66
C LYS A 27 -0.02 9.20 -25.79
N GLU A 28 1.14 9.01 -26.41
CA GLU A 28 2.44 8.96 -25.74
C GLU A 28 2.79 10.31 -25.08
N GLU A 29 2.60 11.41 -25.80
CA GLU A 29 2.83 12.77 -25.27
C GLU A 29 1.87 13.10 -24.11
N ALA A 30 0.60 12.66 -24.21
CA ALA A 30 -0.37 12.85 -23.15
C ALA A 30 -0.01 12.04 -21.90
N ILE A 31 0.44 10.78 -22.06
CA ILE A 31 0.92 9.92 -20.96
C ILE A 31 2.12 10.58 -20.27
N GLU A 32 3.12 11.00 -21.03
CA GLU A 32 4.32 11.65 -20.49
C GLU A 32 3.98 12.95 -19.76
N GLY A 33 3.12 13.77 -20.35
CA GLY A 33 2.60 14.99 -19.71
C GLY A 33 1.90 14.71 -18.40
N LEU A 34 1.00 13.75 -18.36
CA LEU A 34 0.28 13.36 -17.15
C LEU A 34 1.23 12.82 -16.08
N ARG A 35 2.18 11.95 -16.42
CA ARG A 35 3.19 11.45 -15.49
C ARG A 35 4.03 12.56 -14.88
N LYS A 36 4.34 13.60 -15.65
CA LYS A 36 5.10 14.75 -15.18
C LYS A 36 4.29 15.67 -14.25
N PHE A 37 2.99 15.83 -14.52
CA PHE A 37 2.13 16.73 -13.77
C PHE A 37 1.46 16.07 -12.55
N LEU A 38 1.19 14.77 -12.59
CA LEU A 38 0.50 14.05 -11.50
C LEU A 38 1.18 14.20 -10.13
N PRO A 39 2.52 14.16 -10.00
CA PRO A 39 3.17 14.44 -8.71
C PRO A 39 2.89 15.85 -8.18
N THR A 40 2.68 16.83 -9.07
CA THR A 40 2.34 18.20 -8.67
C THR A 40 0.90 18.35 -8.21
N LEU A 41 0.01 17.46 -8.67
CA LEU A 41 -1.40 17.44 -8.26
C LEU A 41 -1.60 16.85 -6.86
N LYS A 42 -0.65 16.05 -6.36
CA LYS A 42 -0.70 15.44 -5.02
C LYS A 42 -1.05 16.47 -3.94
N ARG A 43 -0.44 17.65 -3.96
CA ARG A 43 -0.67 18.72 -2.97
C ARG A 43 -2.12 19.24 -2.89
N TRP A 44 -2.92 18.99 -3.92
CA TRP A 44 -4.33 19.42 -4.00
C TRP A 44 -5.30 18.32 -3.59
N MET A 45 -4.80 17.08 -3.41
CA MET A 45 -5.60 15.97 -2.93
C MET A 45 -5.88 16.13 -1.43
N PRO A 46 -7.02 15.59 -0.94
CA PRO A 46 -7.23 15.42 0.49
C PRO A 46 -6.06 14.64 1.12
N ILE A 47 -5.69 14.96 2.36
CA ILE A 47 -4.49 14.40 2.99
C ILE A 47 -4.46 12.87 3.04
N ARG A 48 -5.62 12.22 3.20
CA ARG A 48 -5.72 10.75 3.13
C ARG A 48 -5.35 10.20 1.75
N GLN A 49 -5.77 10.86 0.68
CA GLN A 49 -5.40 10.48 -0.69
C GLN A 49 -3.92 10.74 -0.97
N GLN A 50 -3.33 11.79 -0.39
CA GLN A 50 -1.89 12.01 -0.48
C GLN A 50 -1.11 10.86 0.19
N ALA A 51 -1.56 10.39 1.35
CA ALA A 51 -0.95 9.26 2.04
C ALA A 51 -1.10 7.95 1.24
N GLU A 52 -2.26 7.73 0.64
CA GLU A 52 -2.52 6.60 -0.25
C GLU A 52 -1.62 6.63 -1.49
N TRP A 53 -1.47 7.81 -2.10
CA TRP A 53 -0.54 8.01 -3.20
C TRP A 53 0.90 7.63 -2.81
N VAL A 54 1.38 8.04 -1.62
CA VAL A 54 2.71 7.63 -1.11
C VAL A 54 2.81 6.12 -0.99
N LEU A 55 1.76 5.45 -0.49
CA LEU A 55 1.70 3.99 -0.36
C LEU A 55 1.83 3.29 -1.72
N GLU A 56 1.12 3.78 -2.74
CA GLU A 56 1.12 3.23 -4.10
C GLU A 56 2.49 3.35 -4.80
N GLN A 57 3.33 4.30 -4.37
CA GLN A 57 4.69 4.44 -4.91
C GLN A 57 5.71 3.50 -4.25
N CYS A 58 5.32 2.77 -3.19
CA CYS A 58 6.23 1.90 -2.45
C CYS A 58 6.17 0.46 -2.97
N GLY A 59 7.32 -0.14 -3.25
CA GLY A 59 7.40 -1.56 -3.61
C GLY A 59 7.23 -2.51 -2.42
N TYR A 60 7.47 -2.02 -1.20
CA TYR A 60 7.30 -2.74 0.07
C TYR A 60 7.07 -1.73 1.20
N ILE A 61 6.56 -2.23 2.30
CA ILE A 61 6.32 -1.45 3.52
C ILE A 61 7.14 -2.02 4.68
N ILE A 62 7.33 -1.21 5.72
CA ILE A 62 8.01 -1.64 6.95
C ILE A 62 6.94 -1.93 8.00
N LEU A 63 6.79 -3.20 8.33
CA LEU A 63 5.94 -3.65 9.44
C LEU A 63 6.74 -3.73 10.72
N SER A 64 6.29 -3.08 11.78
CA SER A 64 6.88 -3.15 13.13
C SER A 64 5.94 -3.86 14.08
N THR A 65 6.37 -5.00 14.61
CA THR A 65 5.68 -5.73 15.68
C THR A 65 6.41 -5.55 17.01
N VAL A 66 5.76 -5.84 18.14
CA VAL A 66 6.36 -5.70 19.47
C VAL A 66 6.80 -7.05 19.99
N SER A 67 8.10 -7.23 20.24
CA SER A 67 8.64 -8.45 20.82
C SER A 67 8.22 -8.63 22.28
N LYS A 68 8.36 -9.85 22.80
CA LYS A 68 8.07 -10.19 24.22
C LYS A 68 8.79 -9.25 25.21
N ASN A 69 9.97 -8.74 24.85
CA ASN A 69 10.76 -7.85 25.68
C ASN A 69 10.43 -6.35 25.46
N GLY A 70 9.35 -6.05 24.73
CA GLY A 70 8.89 -4.68 24.48
C GLY A 70 9.61 -3.94 23.35
N TYR A 71 10.59 -4.55 22.69
CA TYR A 71 11.28 -3.91 21.58
C TYR A 71 10.47 -3.94 20.28
N PRO A 72 10.39 -2.82 19.55
CA PRO A 72 9.86 -2.82 18.20
C PRO A 72 10.77 -3.65 17.27
N ARG A 73 10.17 -4.45 16.42
CA ARG A 73 10.86 -5.32 15.45
C ARG A 73 10.40 -4.99 14.03
N PRO A 74 11.06 -3.99 13.39
CA PRO A 74 10.75 -3.62 12.02
C PRO A 74 11.28 -4.66 11.03
N VAL A 75 10.48 -4.97 10.02
CA VAL A 75 10.83 -5.84 8.89
C VAL A 75 10.19 -5.29 7.62
N ALA A 76 10.89 -5.40 6.49
CA ALA A 76 10.28 -5.18 5.19
C ALA A 76 9.31 -6.32 4.88
N ILE A 77 8.16 -6.00 4.31
CA ILE A 77 7.13 -6.97 3.94
C ILE A 77 6.39 -6.49 2.69
N ASP A 78 5.99 -7.42 1.84
CA ASP A 78 5.24 -7.13 0.63
C ASP A 78 3.80 -6.76 0.99
N LEU A 79 3.31 -5.68 0.39
CA LEU A 79 1.91 -5.29 0.45
C LEU A 79 1.16 -5.99 -0.69
N LEU A 80 0.17 -6.81 -0.34
CA LEU A 80 -0.64 -7.52 -1.32
C LEU A 80 -1.81 -6.69 -1.83
N ARG A 81 -2.47 -5.99 -0.91
CA ARG A 81 -3.66 -5.18 -1.17
C ARG A 81 -3.84 -4.15 -0.08
N HIS A 82 -4.55 -3.07 -0.39
CA HIS A 82 -4.96 -2.08 0.59
C HIS A 82 -6.34 -1.48 0.27
N THR A 83 -6.97 -0.89 1.27
CA THR A 83 -8.13 0.00 1.13
C THR A 83 -7.72 1.35 1.69
N GLY A 84 -7.15 2.19 0.82
CA GLY A 84 -6.46 3.39 1.24
C GLY A 84 -5.39 3.08 2.27
N ILE A 85 -5.26 3.94 3.27
CA ILE A 85 -4.38 3.71 4.43
C ILE A 85 -5.11 3.06 5.62
N SER A 86 -6.40 2.72 5.50
CA SER A 86 -7.20 2.18 6.60
C SER A 86 -6.97 0.70 6.83
N THR A 87 -6.81 -0.08 5.77
CA THR A 87 -6.59 -1.53 5.89
C THR A 87 -5.53 -1.99 4.91
N LEU A 88 -4.57 -2.77 5.39
CA LEU A 88 -3.47 -3.30 4.58
C LEU A 88 -3.37 -4.82 4.76
N TRP A 89 -3.26 -5.54 3.64
CA TRP A 89 -3.08 -6.99 3.62
C TRP A 89 -1.68 -7.35 3.15
N MET A 90 -1.03 -8.20 3.92
CA MET A 90 0.33 -8.68 3.72
C MET A 90 0.37 -10.20 3.85
N THR A 91 1.41 -10.83 3.34
CA THR A 91 1.61 -12.27 3.53
C THR A 91 2.85 -12.57 4.36
N THR A 92 2.80 -13.69 5.10
CA THR A 92 3.95 -14.23 5.81
C THR A 92 3.73 -15.69 6.16
N ALA A 93 4.79 -16.33 6.70
CA ALA A 93 4.71 -17.67 7.24
C ALA A 93 4.31 -17.64 8.73
N LEU A 94 3.42 -18.55 9.15
CA LEU A 94 2.97 -18.70 10.55
C LEU A 94 4.11 -18.99 11.52
N SER A 95 5.18 -19.64 11.04
CA SER A 95 6.38 -19.98 11.82
C SER A 95 7.24 -18.76 12.17
N THR A 96 7.02 -17.59 11.57
CA THR A 96 7.87 -16.41 11.75
C THR A 96 7.72 -15.77 13.14
N GLU A 97 8.80 -15.09 13.59
CA GLU A 97 8.81 -14.36 14.87
C GLU A 97 7.74 -13.25 14.90
N LYS A 98 7.49 -12.57 13.78
CA LYS A 98 6.45 -11.54 13.73
C LYS A 98 5.05 -12.08 14.05
N VAL A 99 4.74 -13.30 13.61
CA VAL A 99 3.47 -13.97 13.96
C VAL A 99 3.40 -14.31 15.43
N LYS A 100 4.51 -14.77 16.03
CA LYS A 100 4.59 -15.02 17.49
C LYS A 100 4.36 -13.72 18.29
N HIS A 101 4.92 -12.60 17.81
CA HIS A 101 4.70 -11.29 18.44
C HIS A 101 3.23 -10.88 18.35
N ILE A 102 2.62 -10.97 17.17
CA ILE A 102 1.23 -10.57 16.93
C ILE A 102 0.24 -11.38 17.80
N ARG A 103 0.50 -12.69 17.96
CA ARG A 103 -0.31 -13.54 18.86
C ARG A 103 -0.26 -13.10 20.31
N GLN A 104 0.83 -12.49 20.76
CA GLN A 104 0.98 -11.96 22.11
C GLN A 104 0.46 -10.53 22.25
N ASN A 105 0.67 -9.72 21.22
CA ASN A 105 0.29 -8.32 21.16
C ASN A 105 -0.02 -7.92 19.73
N SER A 106 -1.30 -7.75 19.44
CA SER A 106 -1.76 -7.38 18.09
C SER A 106 -1.41 -5.94 17.68
N LYS A 107 -0.95 -5.09 18.59
CA LYS A 107 -0.54 -3.73 18.27
C LYS A 107 0.70 -3.74 17.38
N ALA A 108 0.66 -2.94 16.33
CA ALA A 108 1.73 -2.84 15.35
C ALA A 108 1.81 -1.45 14.74
N GLY A 109 2.91 -1.17 14.08
CA GLY A 109 3.09 0.01 13.25
C GLY A 109 3.48 -0.39 11.83
N VAL A 110 3.05 0.41 10.87
CA VAL A 110 3.48 0.33 9.48
C VAL A 110 4.09 1.66 9.08
N CYS A 111 5.21 1.61 8.38
CA CYS A 111 5.85 2.80 7.83
C CYS A 111 6.17 2.59 6.36
N PHE A 112 5.94 3.61 5.56
CA PHE A 112 6.33 3.65 4.16
C PHE A 112 6.78 5.04 3.77
N VAL A 113 7.68 5.11 2.80
CA VAL A 113 8.39 6.33 2.40
C VAL A 113 8.49 6.37 0.89
N HIS A 114 8.21 7.52 0.32
CA HIS A 114 8.50 7.80 -1.08
C HIS A 114 9.16 9.18 -1.18
N GLU A 115 10.38 9.23 -1.73
CA GLU A 115 11.22 10.46 -1.76
C GLU A 115 11.41 11.06 -0.36
N ALA A 116 10.88 12.27 -0.11
CA ALA A 116 10.96 12.97 1.16
C ALA A 116 9.67 12.85 1.99
N ASP A 117 8.65 12.19 1.47
CA ASP A 117 7.38 11.99 2.14
C ASP A 117 7.38 10.68 2.92
N SER A 118 6.80 10.70 4.11
CA SER A 118 6.68 9.52 4.94
C SER A 118 5.33 9.44 5.62
N VAL A 119 4.84 8.22 5.76
CA VAL A 119 3.59 7.91 6.47
C VAL A 119 3.87 6.81 7.48
N THR A 120 3.47 7.03 8.71
CA THR A 120 3.52 6.04 9.78
C THR A 120 2.10 5.78 10.27
N LEU A 121 1.72 4.52 10.24
CA LEU A 121 0.44 4.04 10.73
C LEU A 121 0.63 3.28 12.04
N THR A 122 -0.26 3.47 12.99
CA THR A 122 -0.38 2.62 14.17
C THR A 122 -1.76 1.98 14.21
N GLY A 123 -1.83 0.75 14.68
CA GLY A 123 -3.08 0.00 14.66
C GLY A 123 -2.91 -1.43 15.16
N LYS A 124 -3.79 -2.31 14.69
CA LYS A 124 -3.83 -3.72 15.09
C LYS A 124 -3.74 -4.65 13.90
N ILE A 125 -3.16 -5.82 14.12
CA ILE A 125 -3.06 -6.89 13.12
C ILE A 125 -3.89 -8.09 13.54
N GLU A 126 -4.61 -8.65 12.56
CA GLU A 126 -5.22 -9.97 12.61
C GLU A 126 -4.43 -10.95 11.74
N ILE A 127 -4.37 -12.21 12.19
CA ILE A 127 -3.79 -13.33 11.44
C ILE A 127 -4.92 -14.14 10.85
N LEU A 128 -5.05 -14.13 9.52
CA LEU A 128 -6.11 -14.81 8.80
C LEU A 128 -5.57 -16.09 8.18
N THR A 129 -6.22 -17.21 8.48
CA THR A 129 -5.79 -18.56 8.05
C THR A 129 -6.91 -19.35 7.38
N ASP A 130 -8.09 -18.76 7.29
CA ASP A 130 -9.23 -19.39 6.61
C ASP A 130 -8.96 -19.58 5.12
N THR A 131 -9.56 -20.63 4.55
CA THR A 131 -9.30 -21.05 3.18
C THR A 131 -9.74 -19.99 2.16
N GLU A 132 -10.85 -19.31 2.39
CA GLU A 132 -11.39 -18.32 1.47
C GLU A 132 -10.44 -17.11 1.35
N THR A 133 -10.00 -16.56 2.49
CA THR A 133 -9.02 -15.46 2.51
C THR A 133 -7.71 -15.88 1.85
N ARG A 134 -7.19 -17.06 2.18
CA ARG A 134 -5.93 -17.56 1.61
C ARG A 134 -6.03 -17.68 0.09
N GLN A 135 -7.13 -18.19 -0.45
CA GLN A 135 -7.38 -18.27 -1.90
C GLN A 135 -7.49 -16.89 -2.56
N CYS A 136 -8.19 -15.95 -1.91
CA CYS A 136 -8.39 -14.60 -2.43
C CYS A 136 -7.09 -13.81 -2.62
N PHE A 137 -6.09 -14.06 -1.78
CA PHE A 137 -4.80 -13.37 -1.80
C PHE A 137 -3.65 -14.17 -2.42
N TRP A 138 -3.90 -15.43 -2.83
CA TRP A 138 -2.86 -16.26 -3.43
C TRP A 138 -2.37 -15.70 -4.78
N GLN A 139 -1.05 -15.73 -4.96
CA GLN A 139 -0.37 -15.40 -6.22
C GLN A 139 0.71 -16.46 -6.52
N ASP A 140 0.89 -16.80 -7.78
CA ASP A 140 1.75 -17.93 -8.18
C ASP A 140 3.21 -17.78 -7.77
N TYR A 141 3.76 -16.56 -7.69
CA TYR A 141 5.13 -16.34 -7.21
C TYR A 141 5.32 -16.81 -5.76
N MET A 142 4.27 -16.90 -4.96
CA MET A 142 4.32 -17.35 -3.57
C MET A 142 4.68 -18.82 -3.44
N LEU A 143 4.60 -19.63 -4.52
CA LEU A 143 5.09 -21.01 -4.54
C LEU A 143 6.56 -21.13 -4.15
N HIS A 144 7.37 -20.09 -4.37
CA HIS A 144 8.76 -20.05 -3.95
C HIS A 144 8.91 -20.10 -2.42
N TYR A 145 7.96 -19.53 -1.68
CA TYR A 145 7.97 -19.47 -0.22
C TYR A 145 7.09 -20.53 0.42
N PHE A 146 6.03 -20.97 -0.28
CA PHE A 146 5.01 -21.91 0.19
C PHE A 146 4.87 -23.07 -0.82
N PRO A 147 5.77 -24.09 -0.77
CA PRO A 147 5.82 -25.15 -1.79
C PRO A 147 4.55 -25.98 -1.95
N GLN A 148 3.69 -26.03 -0.93
CA GLN A 148 2.40 -26.72 -0.99
C GLN A 148 1.26 -25.82 -1.53
N GLY A 149 1.62 -24.64 -2.08
CA GLY A 149 0.68 -23.70 -2.66
C GLY A 149 -0.23 -23.05 -1.62
N VAL A 150 -1.43 -22.69 -2.04
CA VAL A 150 -2.44 -22.05 -1.19
C VAL A 150 -2.81 -22.88 0.05
N ASN A 151 -2.60 -24.19 0.01
CA ASN A 151 -2.85 -25.12 1.11
C ASN A 151 -1.66 -25.32 2.04
N ASP A 152 -0.53 -24.64 1.81
CA ASP A 152 0.63 -24.73 2.66
C ASP A 152 0.28 -24.36 4.11
N PRO A 153 0.52 -25.24 5.10
CA PRO A 153 0.12 -25.02 6.48
C PRO A 153 0.77 -23.79 7.13
N ASP A 154 1.89 -23.32 6.55
CA ASP A 154 2.61 -22.16 7.07
C ASP A 154 2.18 -20.83 6.43
N TYR A 155 1.42 -20.86 5.33
CA TYR A 155 0.92 -19.68 4.65
C TYR A 155 -0.21 -18.99 5.43
N CYS A 156 -0.09 -17.68 5.67
CA CYS A 156 -1.14 -16.86 6.26
C CYS A 156 -1.16 -15.43 5.71
N ILE A 157 -2.28 -14.76 5.91
CA ILE A 157 -2.47 -13.34 5.61
C ILE A 157 -2.46 -12.56 6.92
N LEU A 158 -1.77 -11.44 6.92
CA LEU A 158 -1.82 -10.43 7.97
C LEU A 158 -2.74 -9.31 7.49
N CYS A 159 -3.78 -9.00 8.25
CA CYS A 159 -4.67 -7.88 8.01
C CYS A 159 -4.41 -6.79 9.05
N PHE A 160 -3.85 -5.67 8.64
CA PHE A 160 -3.57 -4.53 9.51
C PHE A 160 -4.70 -3.51 9.40
N HIS A 161 -5.27 -3.13 10.54
CA HIS A 161 -6.28 -2.09 10.68
C HIS A 161 -5.67 -0.86 11.32
N THR A 162 -5.64 0.25 10.59
CA THR A 162 -5.10 1.51 11.08
C THR A 162 -6.04 2.17 12.08
N GLU A 163 -5.51 2.60 13.22
CA GLU A 163 -6.21 3.41 14.21
C GLU A 163 -5.80 4.89 14.10
N GLU A 164 -4.52 5.14 13.83
CA GLU A 164 -3.96 6.49 13.70
C GLU A 164 -2.90 6.52 12.59
N ALA A 165 -2.82 7.62 11.86
CA ALA A 165 -1.77 7.90 10.91
C ALA A 165 -1.06 9.22 11.22
N VAL A 166 0.26 9.21 11.14
CA VAL A 166 1.14 10.37 11.20
C VAL A 166 1.81 10.54 9.84
N LEU A 167 1.64 11.71 9.26
CA LEU A 167 2.07 12.03 7.91
C LEU A 167 3.08 13.16 7.92
N TRP A 168 4.14 12.98 7.13
CA TRP A 168 5.06 14.03 6.74
C TRP A 168 5.05 14.09 5.22
N ILE A 169 4.23 14.99 4.65
CA ILE A 169 4.01 15.10 3.20
C ILE A 169 4.14 16.57 2.80
N ASP A 170 4.89 16.85 1.73
CA ASP A 170 5.16 18.20 1.23
C ASP A 170 5.64 19.17 2.35
N ARG A 171 6.50 18.67 3.28
CA ARG A 171 7.02 19.40 4.44
C ARG A 171 5.96 19.81 5.46
N LYS A 172 4.78 19.18 5.44
CA LYS A 172 3.71 19.38 6.42
C LYS A 172 3.58 18.16 7.29
N PHE A 173 3.39 18.38 8.56
CA PHE A 173 3.10 17.37 9.55
C PHE A 173 1.61 17.33 9.83
N GLU A 174 1.01 16.15 9.69
CA GLU A 174 -0.40 15.95 9.99
C GLU A 174 -0.59 14.65 10.77
N ARG A 175 -1.64 14.63 11.61
CA ARG A 175 -2.07 13.45 12.35
C ARG A 175 -3.57 13.26 12.11
N ILE A 176 -3.97 12.05 11.76
CA ILE A 176 -5.36 11.69 11.55
C ILE A 176 -5.72 10.41 12.30
N VAL A 177 -6.92 10.36 12.83
CA VAL A 177 -7.54 9.17 13.41
C VAL A 177 -8.48 8.57 12.36
N LEU A 178 -8.44 7.24 12.20
CA LEU A 178 -9.22 6.51 11.20
C LEU A 178 -10.39 5.75 11.83
#